data_154ad1ddab12950f759e1da556509dac
#
_entry.id   154ad1ddab12950f759e1da556509dac
#
_cell.length_a   1.000
_cell.length_b   1.000
_cell.length_c   1.000
_cell.angle_alpha   90.00
_cell.angle_beta   90.00
_cell.angle_gamma   90.00
#
_symmetry.space_group_name_H-M   'P 1'
#
loop_
_entity.id
_entity.type
_entity.pdbx_description
1 polymer ?
#
loop_
_entity_poly.entity_id
_entity_poly.type
_entity_poly.pdbx_seq_one_letter_code
_entity_poly.pdbx_strand_id
1 'polypeptide(L)'
;MSTTLAPLTGAVAHDQPRLDRAAKQATAKSTLECLIVSTNARRRELLSRAAADNGWTTVVCGDAESARHLASRIALKLAIVDVERPSPAEAGHLRDLSAELARSGGPLLVVCGADGDAQQEIWARQLGAWLFLPGIAVVEAMALLCNEAREAIEKCHLNIYAQ
;
A
#
# COMPACT_ATOMS: atom_id res chain seq x y z
N MET A 1 -30.99 -13.31 -74.96
CA MET A 1 -31.29 -14.22 -73.84
C MET A 1 -29.97 -14.45 -73.11
N SER A 2 -29.69 -13.68 -72.07
CA SER A 2 -28.46 -13.79 -71.30
C SER A 2 -28.84 -13.72 -69.83
N THR A 3 -28.64 -14.81 -69.10
CA THR A 3 -28.92 -14.97 -67.69
C THR A 3 -27.64 -14.69 -66.94
N THR A 4 -27.61 -13.61 -66.14
CA THR A 4 -26.49 -13.26 -65.30
C THR A 4 -26.73 -13.80 -63.89
N LEU A 5 -25.87 -14.71 -63.42
CA LEU A 5 -25.85 -15.15 -62.01
C LEU A 5 -25.04 -14.14 -61.18
N ALA A 6 -25.62 -13.72 -60.04
CA ALA A 6 -24.93 -12.95 -59.04
C ALA A 6 -24.30 -13.87 -57.96
N PRO A 7 -23.09 -13.58 -57.45
CA PRO A 7 -22.53 -14.35 -56.36
C PRO A 7 -23.00 -13.87 -54.98
N LEU A 8 -23.36 -14.82 -54.13
CA LEU A 8 -23.67 -14.63 -52.73
C LEU A 8 -22.35 -14.47 -51.95
N THR A 9 -22.07 -13.28 -51.45
CA THR A 9 -20.97 -13.03 -50.53
C THR A 9 -21.50 -13.17 -49.10
N GLY A 10 -21.19 -14.29 -48.47
CA GLY A 10 -21.42 -14.49 -47.07
C GLY A 10 -20.44 -13.69 -46.22
N ALA A 11 -20.91 -12.68 -45.51
CA ALA A 11 -20.16 -11.96 -44.50
C ALA A 11 -20.03 -12.81 -43.28
N VAL A 12 -18.82 -13.31 -42.98
CA VAL A 12 -18.48 -13.92 -41.69
C VAL A 12 -18.18 -12.80 -40.72
N ALA A 13 -19.13 -12.58 -39.80
CA ALA A 13 -18.93 -11.66 -38.68
C ALA A 13 -17.87 -12.23 -37.74
N HIS A 14 -16.69 -11.61 -37.71
CA HIS A 14 -15.67 -11.90 -36.71
C HIS A 14 -16.10 -11.31 -35.37
N ASP A 15 -16.52 -12.23 -34.48
CA ASP A 15 -16.79 -11.95 -33.07
C ASP A 15 -15.44 -11.84 -32.32
N GLN A 16 -14.84 -10.64 -32.33
CA GLN A 16 -13.52 -10.38 -31.71
C GLN A 16 -13.48 -9.31 -30.61
N PRO A 17 -14.57 -9.06 -29.80
CA PRO A 17 -14.42 -8.13 -28.68
C PRO A 17 -14.26 -8.77 -27.29
N ARG A 18 -14.33 -10.11 -27.17
CA ARG A 18 -14.30 -10.74 -25.83
C ARG A 18 -12.91 -11.06 -25.30
N LEU A 19 -11.94 -11.29 -26.16
CA LEU A 19 -10.56 -11.63 -25.77
C LEU A 19 -9.76 -10.41 -25.30
N ASP A 20 -10.01 -9.22 -25.84
CA ASP A 20 -9.31 -8.00 -25.43
C ASP A 20 -9.72 -7.47 -24.05
N ARG A 21 -10.94 -7.81 -23.60
CA ARG A 21 -11.41 -7.44 -22.25
C ARG A 21 -10.81 -8.31 -21.17
N ALA A 22 -10.59 -9.58 -21.42
CA ALA A 22 -9.94 -10.51 -20.50
C ALA A 22 -8.44 -10.21 -20.37
N ALA A 23 -7.76 -9.85 -21.48
CA ALA A 23 -6.36 -9.46 -21.46
C ALA A 23 -6.11 -8.13 -20.74
N LYS A 24 -7.06 -7.16 -20.82
CA LYS A 24 -6.99 -5.89 -20.06
C LYS A 24 -7.26 -6.05 -18.57
N GLN A 25 -7.99 -7.07 -18.16
CA GLN A 25 -8.22 -7.38 -16.74
C GLN A 25 -7.07 -8.17 -16.10
N ALA A 26 -6.26 -8.87 -16.88
CA ALA A 26 -5.15 -9.67 -16.38
C ALA A 26 -3.88 -8.87 -16.05
N THR A 27 -3.84 -7.56 -16.34
CA THR A 27 -2.70 -6.68 -16.06
C THR A 27 -3.02 -5.50 -15.15
N ALA A 28 -4.08 -5.56 -14.36
CA ALA A 28 -4.18 -4.72 -13.18
C ALA A 28 -3.18 -5.26 -12.15
N LYS A 29 -1.89 -4.93 -12.36
CA LYS A 29 -0.85 -5.06 -11.34
C LYS A 29 -1.42 -4.36 -10.11
N SER A 30 -1.76 -5.12 -9.06
CA SER A 30 -2.18 -4.57 -7.78
C SER A 30 -1.12 -3.54 -7.38
N THR A 31 -1.45 -2.26 -7.48
CA THR A 31 -0.53 -1.19 -7.09
C THR A 31 -0.25 -1.35 -5.59
N LEU A 32 1.03 -1.49 -5.26
CA LEU A 32 1.48 -1.59 -3.88
C LEU A 32 1.50 -0.18 -3.28
N GLU A 33 0.36 0.27 -2.78
CA GLU A 33 0.21 1.60 -2.19
C GLU A 33 0.73 1.61 -0.73
N CYS A 34 1.66 2.55 -0.45
CA CYS A 34 2.27 2.75 0.86
C CYS A 34 1.98 4.16 1.37
N LEU A 35 1.31 4.26 2.52
CA LEU A 35 1.14 5.52 3.24
C LEU A 35 2.35 5.76 4.15
N ILE A 36 2.91 6.97 4.08
CA ILE A 36 4.01 7.40 4.94
C ILE A 36 3.58 8.67 5.68
N VAL A 37 3.60 8.61 7.00
CA VAL A 37 3.22 9.72 7.86
C VAL A 37 4.36 10.05 8.82
N SER A 38 4.87 11.28 8.73
CA SER A 38 5.86 11.79 9.66
C SER A 38 5.78 13.31 9.71
N THR A 39 5.83 13.89 10.90
CA THR A 39 5.90 15.35 11.09
C THR A 39 7.26 15.92 10.68
N ASN A 40 8.29 15.08 10.63
CA ASN A 40 9.62 15.45 10.21
C ASN A 40 9.79 15.33 8.69
N ALA A 41 9.96 16.45 7.99
CA ALA A 41 10.08 16.50 6.53
C ALA A 41 11.23 15.65 5.97
N ARG A 42 12.40 15.66 6.64
CA ARG A 42 13.56 14.88 6.21
C ARG A 42 13.30 13.37 6.33
N ARG A 43 12.64 12.95 7.40
CA ARG A 43 12.27 11.55 7.59
C ARG A 43 11.24 11.12 6.56
N ARG A 44 10.23 11.94 6.29
CA ARG A 44 9.26 11.67 5.22
C ARG A 44 9.92 11.42 3.88
N GLU A 45 10.84 12.29 3.50
CA GLU A 45 11.55 12.16 2.23
C GLU A 45 12.38 10.86 2.18
N LEU A 46 13.12 10.55 3.25
CA LEU A 46 13.93 9.35 3.33
C LEU A 46 13.08 8.07 3.23
N LEU A 47 12.00 7.98 4.00
CA LEU A 47 11.10 6.84 4.01
C LEU A 47 10.40 6.67 2.65
N SER A 48 9.94 7.79 2.07
CA SER A 48 9.27 7.78 0.76
C SER A 48 10.19 7.33 -0.36
N ARG A 49 11.41 7.83 -0.38
CA ARG A 49 12.41 7.44 -1.37
C ARG A 49 12.77 5.96 -1.24
N ALA A 50 13.02 5.50 -0.02
CA ALA A 50 13.36 4.10 0.23
C ALA A 50 12.22 3.14 -0.15
N ALA A 51 10.96 3.49 0.11
CA ALA A 51 9.82 2.70 -0.32
C ALA A 51 9.65 2.71 -1.85
N ALA A 52 9.78 3.88 -2.49
CA ALA A 52 9.68 4.02 -3.94
C ALA A 52 10.77 3.23 -4.68
N ASP A 53 12.01 3.26 -4.19
CA ASP A 53 13.14 2.48 -4.74
C ASP A 53 12.88 0.96 -4.67
N ASN A 54 12.03 0.53 -3.76
CA ASN A 54 11.59 -0.86 -3.63
C ASN A 54 10.25 -1.17 -4.32
N GLY A 55 9.80 -0.29 -5.22
CA GLY A 55 8.66 -0.53 -6.10
C GLY A 55 7.29 -0.27 -5.46
N TRP A 56 7.22 0.51 -4.38
CA TRP A 56 5.98 0.96 -3.77
C TRP A 56 5.54 2.31 -4.33
N THR A 57 4.26 2.48 -4.57
CA THR A 57 3.66 3.79 -4.82
C THR A 57 3.45 4.48 -3.48
N THR A 58 4.07 5.63 -3.25
CA THR A 58 4.05 6.30 -1.96
C THR A 58 3.06 7.44 -1.90
N VAL A 59 2.27 7.46 -0.81
CA VAL A 59 1.41 8.58 -0.42
C VAL A 59 1.99 9.18 0.86
N VAL A 60 2.37 10.45 0.84
CA VAL A 60 3.18 11.05 1.90
C VAL A 60 2.40 12.18 2.59
N CYS A 61 2.29 12.09 3.92
CA CYS A 61 1.57 13.06 4.75
C CYS A 61 2.45 13.62 5.86
N GLY A 62 2.26 14.92 6.16
CA GLY A 62 2.94 15.60 7.24
C GLY A 62 2.23 15.52 8.58
N ASP A 63 0.98 15.12 8.58
CA ASP A 63 0.08 15.11 9.73
C ASP A 63 -0.95 13.97 9.65
N ALA A 64 -1.59 13.68 10.77
CA ALA A 64 -2.55 12.60 10.89
C ALA A 64 -3.88 12.89 10.19
N GLU A 65 -4.30 14.14 10.08
CA GLU A 65 -5.58 14.50 9.47
C GLU A 65 -5.54 14.29 7.96
N SER A 66 -4.50 14.81 7.30
CA SER A 66 -4.24 14.57 5.88
C SER A 66 -4.13 13.08 5.59
N ALA A 67 -3.46 12.33 6.45
CA ALA A 67 -3.30 10.88 6.31
C ALA A 67 -4.65 10.13 6.40
N ARG A 68 -5.54 10.48 7.34
CA ARG A 68 -6.89 9.89 7.43
C ARG A 68 -7.70 10.12 6.17
N HIS A 69 -7.66 11.36 5.66
CA HIS A 69 -8.39 11.73 4.46
C HIS A 69 -7.95 10.92 3.25
N LEU A 70 -6.66 10.72 3.08
CA LEU A 70 -6.13 9.91 1.98
C LEU A 70 -6.35 8.41 2.19
N ALA A 71 -6.16 7.90 3.41
CA ALA A 71 -6.37 6.50 3.74
C ALA A 71 -7.81 6.03 3.47
N SER A 72 -8.80 6.92 3.61
CA SER A 72 -10.21 6.60 3.31
C SER A 72 -10.50 6.45 1.82
N ARG A 73 -9.60 6.86 0.93
CA ARG A 73 -9.79 6.92 -0.53
C ARG A 73 -8.92 5.95 -1.32
N ILE A 74 -7.88 5.42 -0.68
CA ILE A 74 -6.85 4.62 -1.34
C ILE A 74 -6.80 3.24 -0.68
N ALA A 75 -6.72 2.20 -1.49
CA ALA A 75 -6.57 0.82 -1.00
C ALA A 75 -5.11 0.56 -0.57
N LEU A 76 -4.74 1.09 0.58
CA LEU A 76 -3.41 0.95 1.15
C LEU A 76 -3.06 -0.51 1.44
N LYS A 77 -1.83 -0.89 1.17
CA LYS A 77 -1.27 -2.21 1.50
C LYS A 77 -0.26 -2.14 2.64
N LEU A 78 0.43 -1.00 2.78
CA LEU A 78 1.40 -0.74 3.83
C LEU A 78 1.16 0.67 4.37
N ALA A 79 1.31 0.85 5.68
CA ALA A 79 1.30 2.16 6.32
C ALA A 79 2.48 2.26 7.28
N ILE A 80 3.28 3.31 7.13
CA ILE A 80 4.43 3.62 7.98
C ILE A 80 4.11 4.91 8.71
N VAL A 81 3.96 4.81 10.04
CA VAL A 81 3.66 5.96 10.90
C VAL A 81 4.85 6.23 11.82
N ASP A 82 5.42 7.41 11.70
CA ASP A 82 6.57 7.84 12.49
C ASP A 82 6.11 8.60 13.74
N VAL A 83 6.35 8.00 14.89
CA VAL A 83 6.02 8.54 16.21
C VAL A 83 7.27 8.83 17.06
N GLU A 84 8.45 8.96 16.43
CA GLU A 84 9.71 9.08 17.17
C GLU A 84 9.76 10.36 18.00
N ARG A 85 9.45 11.49 17.41
CA ARG A 85 9.56 12.82 18.07
C ARG A 85 8.51 13.81 17.58
N PRO A 86 7.22 13.49 17.67
CA PRO A 86 6.19 14.46 17.36
C PRO A 86 6.07 15.50 18.49
N SER A 87 5.45 16.64 18.18
CA SER A 87 5.02 17.53 19.25
C SER A 87 3.96 16.84 20.14
N PRO A 88 3.77 17.26 21.40
CA PRO A 88 2.76 16.64 22.28
C PRO A 88 1.35 16.63 21.67
N ALA A 89 0.98 17.67 20.91
CA ALA A 89 -0.31 17.75 20.25
C ALA A 89 -0.45 16.72 19.12
N GLU A 90 0.61 16.52 18.34
CA GLU A 90 0.63 15.58 17.21
C GLU A 90 0.76 14.13 17.67
N ALA A 91 1.44 13.87 18.79
CA ALA A 91 1.63 12.53 19.33
C ALA A 91 0.31 11.79 19.55
N GLY A 92 -0.70 12.46 20.09
CA GLY A 92 -2.05 11.91 20.26
C GLY A 92 -2.69 11.57 18.92
N HIS A 93 -2.67 12.50 17.99
CA HIS A 93 -3.28 12.32 16.66
C HIS A 93 -2.64 11.18 15.85
N LEU A 94 -1.31 11.03 15.92
CA LEU A 94 -0.59 9.93 15.25
C LEU A 94 -0.89 8.58 15.89
N ARG A 95 -1.06 8.53 17.22
CA ARG A 95 -1.48 7.32 17.93
C ARG A 95 -2.90 6.91 17.56
N ASP A 96 -3.82 7.86 17.49
CA ASP A 96 -5.21 7.61 17.08
C ASP A 96 -5.27 7.11 15.62
N LEU A 97 -4.52 7.74 14.72
CA LEU A 97 -4.40 7.30 13.33
C LEU A 97 -3.86 5.85 13.25
N SER A 98 -2.81 5.54 14.01
CA SER A 98 -2.24 4.19 14.04
C SER A 98 -3.26 3.16 14.52
N ALA A 99 -4.07 3.51 15.55
CA ALA A 99 -5.14 2.66 16.03
C ALA A 99 -6.26 2.45 15.01
N GLU A 100 -6.60 3.47 14.24
CA GLU A 100 -7.57 3.39 13.16
C GLU A 100 -7.06 2.46 12.03
N LEU A 101 -5.81 2.63 11.60
CA LEU A 101 -5.20 1.82 10.56
C LEU A 101 -5.09 0.33 10.96
N ALA A 102 -4.70 0.05 12.21
CA ALA A 102 -4.61 -1.32 12.72
C ALA A 102 -5.98 -2.02 12.78
N ARG A 103 -7.04 -1.29 13.20
CA ARG A 103 -8.41 -1.83 13.31
C ARG A 103 -9.11 -2.05 11.98
N SER A 104 -8.73 -1.32 10.96
CA SER A 104 -9.39 -1.39 9.65
C SER A 104 -9.20 -2.73 8.93
N GLY A 105 -8.26 -3.57 9.39
CA GLY A 105 -7.89 -4.82 8.70
C GLY A 105 -7.31 -4.58 7.29
N GLY A 106 -6.91 -3.34 7.00
CA GLY A 106 -6.43 -2.90 5.70
C GLY A 106 -4.92 -3.09 5.52
N PRO A 107 -4.11 -2.04 5.74
CA PRO A 107 -2.69 -2.08 5.50
C PRO A 107 -1.92 -2.83 6.60
N LEU A 108 -0.77 -3.41 6.24
CA LEU A 108 0.24 -3.75 7.24
C LEU A 108 0.73 -2.46 7.90
N LEU A 109 0.61 -2.37 9.21
CA LEU A 109 1.03 -1.17 9.96
C LEU A 109 2.44 -1.33 10.51
N VAL A 110 3.32 -0.40 10.13
CA VAL A 110 4.66 -0.23 10.70
C VAL A 110 4.67 1.04 11.53
N VAL A 111 5.12 0.94 12.76
CA VAL A 111 5.32 2.09 13.64
C VAL A 111 6.81 2.33 13.80
N CYS A 112 7.27 3.53 13.42
CA CYS A 112 8.63 3.97 13.68
C CYS A 112 8.66 4.77 14.98
N GLY A 113 9.40 4.31 15.96
CA GLY A 113 9.49 4.94 17.28
C GLY A 113 10.91 5.35 17.66
N ALA A 114 11.06 5.96 18.84
CA ALA A 114 12.36 6.32 19.37
C ALA A 114 13.15 5.06 19.78
N ASP A 115 14.45 5.14 19.56
CA ASP A 115 15.36 4.08 19.98
C ASP A 115 15.38 3.97 21.52
N GLY A 116 15.21 2.75 22.03
CA GLY A 116 15.17 2.46 23.45
C GLY A 116 13.85 2.83 24.17
N ASP A 117 12.82 3.32 23.47
CA ASP A 117 11.50 3.59 24.06
C ASP A 117 10.65 2.31 24.12
N ALA A 118 10.84 1.51 25.15
CA ALA A 118 10.07 0.29 25.38
C ALA A 118 8.54 0.53 25.50
N GLN A 119 8.13 1.70 25.94
CA GLN A 119 6.70 2.03 26.07
C GLN A 119 6.05 2.21 24.71
N GLN A 120 6.75 2.85 23.77
CA GLN A 120 6.27 2.96 22.39
C GLN A 120 6.20 1.59 21.71
N GLU A 121 7.18 0.72 21.91
CA GLU A 121 7.18 -0.63 21.37
C GLU A 121 6.02 -1.46 21.92
N ILE A 122 5.84 -1.48 23.25
CA ILE A 122 4.73 -2.21 23.91
C ILE A 122 3.39 -1.71 23.35
N TRP A 123 3.22 -0.39 23.28
CA TRP A 123 2.00 0.21 22.74
C TRP A 123 1.75 -0.20 21.28
N ALA A 124 2.76 -0.14 20.42
CA ALA A 124 2.62 -0.52 19.02
C ALA A 124 2.23 -2.00 18.86
N ARG A 125 2.83 -2.90 19.66
CA ARG A 125 2.50 -4.32 19.67
C ARG A 125 1.06 -4.57 20.16
N GLN A 126 0.63 -3.91 21.22
CA GLN A 126 -0.73 -4.02 21.74
C GLN A 126 -1.78 -3.50 20.77
N LEU A 127 -1.43 -2.50 19.96
CA LEU A 127 -2.24 -1.95 18.90
C LEU A 127 -2.47 -2.95 17.76
N GLY A 128 -1.58 -3.91 17.58
CA GLY A 128 -1.57 -4.84 16.46
C GLY A 128 -0.72 -4.37 15.28
N ALA A 129 0.28 -3.52 15.53
CA ALA A 129 1.24 -3.18 14.51
C ALA A 129 1.95 -4.43 14.00
N TRP A 130 2.08 -4.56 12.71
CA TRP A 130 2.81 -5.66 12.07
C TRP A 130 4.28 -5.63 12.45
N LEU A 131 4.86 -4.42 12.54
CA LEU A 131 6.25 -4.22 12.93
C LEU A 131 6.42 -2.91 13.70
N PHE A 132 7.31 -2.92 14.69
CA PHE A 132 7.85 -1.73 15.32
C PHE A 132 9.33 -1.58 14.94
N LEU A 133 9.73 -0.40 14.45
CA LEU A 133 11.09 -0.06 14.09
C LEU A 133 11.62 1.01 15.05
N PRO A 134 12.59 0.69 15.92
CA PRO A 134 13.24 1.69 16.76
C PRO A 134 14.20 2.55 15.91
N GLY A 135 14.08 3.84 16.04
CA GLY A 135 14.88 4.80 15.28
C GLY A 135 14.53 4.84 13.79
N ILE A 136 15.30 5.61 13.00
CA ILE A 136 15.24 5.41 11.55
C ILE A 136 16.15 4.25 11.19
N ALA A 137 15.54 3.18 10.76
CA ALA A 137 16.27 2.16 10.07
C ALA A 137 17.05 2.76 8.88
N VAL A 138 18.27 2.35 8.71
CA VAL A 138 19.06 2.64 7.51
C VAL A 138 18.32 2.16 6.26
N VAL A 139 18.64 2.73 5.11
CA VAL A 139 18.02 2.42 3.81
C VAL A 139 17.93 0.90 3.56
N GLU A 140 18.92 0.15 3.99
CA GLU A 140 18.96 -1.32 3.87
C GLU A 140 17.84 -2.02 4.66
N ALA A 141 17.54 -1.56 5.87
CA ALA A 141 16.44 -2.11 6.67
C ALA A 141 15.08 -1.78 6.03
N MET A 142 14.93 -0.61 5.41
CA MET A 142 13.71 -0.27 4.67
C MET A 142 13.53 -1.15 3.43
N ALA A 143 14.60 -1.49 2.72
CA ALA A 143 14.53 -2.40 1.58
C ALA A 143 14.04 -3.79 2.02
N LEU A 144 14.61 -4.32 3.10
CA LEU A 144 14.18 -5.60 3.67
C LEU A 144 12.71 -5.54 4.11
N LEU A 145 12.32 -4.50 4.84
CA LEU A 145 10.93 -4.29 5.28
C LEU A 145 9.96 -4.27 4.11
N CYS A 146 10.27 -3.52 3.05
CA CYS A 146 9.42 -3.42 1.87
C CYS A 146 9.26 -4.77 1.15
N ASN A 147 10.30 -5.59 1.10
CA ASN A 147 10.25 -6.93 0.53
C ASN A 147 9.43 -7.88 1.39
N GLU A 148 9.66 -7.91 2.69
CA GLU A 148 8.91 -8.74 3.65
C GLU A 148 7.40 -8.37 3.66
N ALA A 149 7.09 -7.07 3.59
CA ALA A 149 5.69 -6.61 3.48
C ALA A 149 5.02 -7.12 2.21
N ARG A 150 5.73 -7.09 1.07
CA ARG A 150 5.23 -7.62 -0.20
C ARG A 150 4.94 -9.11 -0.10
N GLU A 151 5.89 -9.88 0.42
CA GLU A 151 5.69 -11.33 0.60
C GLU A 151 4.53 -11.64 1.54
N ALA A 152 4.39 -10.90 2.63
CA ALA A 152 3.28 -11.07 3.57
C ALA A 152 1.93 -10.83 2.89
N ILE A 153 1.82 -9.78 2.08
CA ILE A 153 0.61 -9.46 1.33
C ILE A 153 0.30 -10.55 0.29
N GLU A 154 1.29 -11.01 -0.46
CA GLU A 154 1.12 -12.08 -1.45
C GLU A 154 0.66 -13.39 -0.80
N LYS A 155 1.23 -13.77 0.34
CA LYS A 155 0.82 -14.96 1.11
C LYS A 155 -0.63 -14.84 1.61
N CYS A 156 -1.04 -13.66 2.08
CA CYS A 156 -2.43 -13.42 2.48
C CYS A 156 -3.41 -13.57 1.30
N HIS A 157 -3.04 -13.09 0.12
CA HIS A 157 -3.88 -13.24 -1.08
C HIS A 157 -4.02 -14.70 -1.51
N LEU A 158 -2.96 -15.48 -1.48
CA LEU A 158 -2.99 -16.91 -1.86
C LEU A 158 -3.90 -17.73 -0.94
N ASN A 159 -3.94 -17.45 0.35
CA ASN A 159 -4.77 -18.17 1.32
C ASN A 159 -6.27 -17.88 1.15
N ILE A 160 -6.66 -16.74 0.59
CA ILE A 160 -8.07 -16.39 0.34
C ILE A 160 -8.63 -17.21 -0.83
N TYR A 161 -7.82 -17.59 -1.80
CA TYR A 161 -8.22 -18.37 -2.96
C TYR A 161 -8.11 -19.90 -2.79
N ALA A 162 -7.58 -20.36 -1.65
CA ALA A 162 -7.39 -21.76 -1.35
C ALA A 162 -8.53 -22.41 -0.49
N GLN A 163 -9.56 -21.61 -0.15
CA GLN A 163 -10.77 -22.05 0.53
C GLN A 163 -11.95 -22.03 -0.43
#